data_5eadf9d4d5e675d66e5da2efa9206205
#
_entry.id   5eadf9d4d5e675d66e5da2efa9206205
#
_cell.length_a   1.000
_cell.length_b   1.000
_cell.length_c   1.000
_cell.angle_alpha   90.00
_cell.angle_beta   90.00
_cell.angle_gamma   90.00
#
_symmetry.space_group_name_H-M   'P 1'
#
loop_
_entity.id
_entity.type
_entity.pdbx_description
1 polymer ?
#
loop_
_entity_poly.entity_id
_entity_poly.type
_entity_poly.pdbx_seq_one_letter_code
_entity_poly.pdbx_strand_id
1 'polypeptide(L)'
;MTFRFSRTGRFSPLLRHKVPPRAAAQGRLRRAAGGFTLIEMIVAVSILAILTGMAIPLVRVKIQREREVELRRDLWEMRDAIDRYKNDADRGAFQVKAGTDGYPPDLDTLVKGVDVGGKKVRYLRRIPVDPMTGKDEWGMRSTQDDPDSDSWGGQNVFDVFSKSQSTALDGTQYDQW
;
A
#
# COMPACT_ATOMS: atom_id res chain seq x y z
N MET A 1 -49.66 -32.07 77.41
CA MET A 1 -50.37 -33.36 77.24
C MET A 1 -49.46 -34.31 76.55
N THR A 2 -49.03 -35.29 77.29
CA THR A 2 -48.23 -36.48 77.05
C THR A 2 -48.66 -37.27 75.86
N PHE A 3 -47.71 -37.79 75.07
CA PHE A 3 -47.68 -39.27 74.85
C PHE A 3 -46.31 -39.75 74.30
N ARG A 4 -45.74 -40.58 75.07
CA ARG A 4 -44.52 -41.37 74.91
C ARG A 4 -44.90 -42.65 74.14
N PHE A 5 -44.11 -43.07 73.10
CA PHE A 5 -44.06 -44.50 72.84
C PHE A 5 -42.68 -44.91 72.31
N SER A 6 -42.09 -45.75 73.06
CA SER A 6 -40.87 -46.49 72.83
C SER A 6 -41.16 -47.74 71.99
N ARG A 7 -40.28 -48.11 71.01
CA ARG A 7 -40.06 -49.53 70.68
C ARG A 7 -38.73 -49.77 70.00
N THR A 8 -37.95 -50.48 70.64
CA THR A 8 -36.74 -51.20 70.29
C THR A 8 -36.95 -52.12 69.05
N GLY A 9 -36.02 -52.07 68.15
CA GLY A 9 -35.90 -53.08 67.07
C GLY A 9 -34.42 -53.21 66.65
N ARG A 10 -33.84 -54.34 67.14
CA ARG A 10 -32.53 -54.83 66.73
C ARG A 10 -32.59 -55.24 65.28
N PHE A 11 -31.65 -54.77 64.45
CA PHE A 11 -31.35 -55.41 63.19
C PHE A 11 -29.86 -55.56 62.95
N SER A 12 -29.47 -56.77 62.57
CA SER A 12 -28.15 -57.31 62.40
C SER A 12 -27.28 -56.63 61.33
N PRO A 13 -25.95 -56.73 61.35
CA PRO A 13 -25.05 -56.13 60.44
C PRO A 13 -25.01 -56.94 59.12
N LEU A 14 -25.49 -56.29 58.03
CA LEU A 14 -25.33 -56.79 56.69
C LEU A 14 -23.94 -56.47 56.13
N LEU A 15 -23.30 -57.48 55.70
CA LEU A 15 -22.06 -57.64 54.99
C LEU A 15 -21.72 -56.45 54.08
N ARG A 16 -20.66 -55.72 54.42
CA ARG A 16 -20.06 -54.70 53.62
C ARG A 16 -19.29 -55.35 52.46
N HIS A 17 -19.93 -55.42 51.29
CA HIS A 17 -19.24 -55.82 50.07
C HIS A 17 -18.24 -54.74 49.72
N LYS A 18 -16.96 -55.05 49.86
CA LYS A 18 -15.81 -54.24 49.46
C LYS A 18 -15.71 -54.30 47.96
N VAL A 19 -16.23 -53.32 47.28
CA VAL A 19 -16.02 -53.13 45.84
C VAL A 19 -14.56 -52.70 45.63
N PRO A 20 -13.78 -53.40 44.84
CA PRO A 20 -12.40 -53.00 44.56
C PRO A 20 -12.42 -51.74 43.71
N PRO A 21 -11.48 -50.80 43.92
CA PRO A 21 -11.39 -49.64 43.07
C PRO A 21 -11.05 -50.07 41.66
N ARG A 22 -11.92 -49.72 40.71
CA ARG A 22 -11.64 -49.80 39.26
C ARG A 22 -10.43 -48.93 39.01
N ALA A 23 -9.28 -49.56 38.79
CA ALA A 23 -8.10 -48.88 38.28
C ALA A 23 -8.47 -48.22 36.94
N ALA A 24 -8.62 -46.91 36.96
CA ALA A 24 -8.72 -46.12 35.74
C ALA A 24 -7.40 -46.28 35.00
N ALA A 25 -7.44 -47.13 33.98
CA ALA A 25 -6.37 -47.21 32.98
C ALA A 25 -6.32 -45.86 32.27
N GLN A 26 -5.54 -44.92 32.79
CA GLN A 26 -5.12 -43.72 32.09
C GLN A 26 -4.20 -44.20 30.97
N GLY A 27 -4.79 -44.56 29.85
CA GLY A 27 -4.10 -44.67 28.58
C GLY A 27 -3.50 -43.34 28.23
N ARG A 28 -2.28 -43.08 28.70
CA ARG A 28 -1.45 -42.01 28.11
C ARG A 28 -1.26 -42.38 26.66
N LEU A 29 -2.04 -41.73 25.77
CA LEU A 29 -1.71 -41.62 24.37
C LEU A 29 -0.33 -40.95 24.32
N ARG A 30 0.72 -41.76 24.32
CA ARG A 30 2.05 -41.32 23.90
C ARG A 30 1.88 -40.88 22.46
N ARG A 31 1.70 -39.56 22.26
CA ARG A 31 1.98 -38.95 20.96
C ARG A 31 3.41 -39.33 20.65
N ALA A 32 3.57 -40.30 19.76
CA ALA A 32 4.87 -40.53 19.17
C ALA A 32 5.32 -39.22 18.55
N ALA A 33 6.31 -38.61 19.15
CA ALA A 33 7.01 -37.51 18.52
C ALA A 33 7.78 -38.14 17.34
N GLY A 34 7.11 -38.27 16.20
CA GLY A 34 7.74 -38.67 14.95
C GLY A 34 8.73 -37.58 14.59
N GLY A 35 10.01 -37.87 14.68
CA GLY A 35 11.04 -37.01 14.11
C GLY A 35 10.90 -37.04 12.58
N PHE A 36 11.11 -35.87 11.93
CA PHE A 36 11.15 -35.81 10.47
C PHE A 36 12.32 -36.62 9.91
N THR A 37 12.06 -37.37 8.85
CA THR A 37 13.11 -38.09 8.14
C THR A 37 13.94 -37.09 7.29
N LEU A 38 15.21 -37.42 7.05
CA LEU A 38 16.08 -36.59 6.20
C LEU A 38 15.49 -36.43 4.79
N ILE A 39 14.88 -37.50 4.25
CA ILE A 39 14.24 -37.44 2.92
C ILE A 39 13.02 -36.51 2.91
N GLU A 40 12.23 -36.49 3.97
CA GLU A 40 11.07 -35.59 4.10
C GLU A 40 11.53 -34.12 4.12
N MET A 41 12.62 -33.81 4.82
CA MET A 41 13.23 -32.47 4.83
C MET A 41 13.73 -32.07 3.43
N ILE A 42 14.40 -32.95 2.71
CA ILE A 42 14.88 -32.67 1.35
C ILE A 42 13.70 -32.40 0.42
N VAL A 43 12.65 -33.22 0.47
CA VAL A 43 11.45 -33.04 -0.35
C VAL A 43 10.74 -31.74 -0.01
N ALA A 44 10.56 -31.45 1.29
CA ALA A 44 9.90 -30.19 1.73
C ALA A 44 10.67 -28.96 1.26
N VAL A 45 12.00 -28.92 1.43
CA VAL A 45 12.84 -27.80 0.97
C VAL A 45 12.81 -27.67 -0.55
N SER A 46 12.83 -28.81 -1.27
CA SER A 46 12.73 -28.79 -2.75
C SER A 46 11.42 -28.16 -3.24
N ILE A 47 10.30 -28.53 -2.64
CA ILE A 47 8.98 -27.96 -2.97
C ILE A 47 8.96 -26.46 -2.66
N LEU A 48 9.44 -26.05 -1.48
CA LEU A 48 9.52 -24.65 -1.08
C LEU A 48 10.40 -23.83 -2.03
N ALA A 49 11.52 -24.39 -2.47
CA ALA A 49 12.42 -23.72 -3.42
C ALA A 49 11.74 -23.47 -4.77
N ILE A 50 11.00 -24.48 -5.29
CA ILE A 50 10.26 -24.33 -6.55
C ILE A 50 9.15 -23.27 -6.42
N LEU A 51 8.36 -23.31 -5.34
CA LEU A 51 7.28 -22.35 -5.11
C LEU A 51 7.81 -20.93 -4.95
N THR A 52 8.92 -20.76 -4.22
CA THR A 52 9.57 -19.46 -4.02
C THR A 52 10.10 -18.91 -5.35
N GLY A 53 10.69 -19.75 -6.18
CA GLY A 53 11.20 -19.35 -7.50
C GLY A 53 10.10 -18.78 -8.42
N MET A 54 8.88 -19.29 -8.34
CA MET A 54 7.73 -18.80 -9.12
C MET A 54 7.09 -17.53 -8.53
N ALA A 55 7.21 -17.31 -7.23
CA ALA A 55 6.57 -16.17 -6.56
C ALA A 55 7.27 -14.83 -6.85
N ILE A 56 8.59 -14.81 -6.97
CA ILE A 56 9.39 -13.59 -7.14
C ILE A 56 8.99 -12.75 -8.36
N PRO A 57 8.86 -13.30 -9.59
CA PRO A 57 8.50 -12.50 -10.76
C PRO A 57 7.11 -11.87 -10.65
N LEU A 58 6.14 -12.57 -10.05
CA LEU A 58 4.78 -12.06 -9.86
C LEU A 58 4.74 -10.83 -8.96
N VAL A 59 5.52 -10.82 -7.88
CA VAL A 59 5.61 -9.69 -6.94
C VAL A 59 6.20 -8.46 -7.62
N ARG A 60 7.22 -8.61 -8.46
CA ARG A 60 7.84 -7.48 -9.20
C ARG A 60 6.84 -6.80 -10.12
N VAL A 61 6.08 -7.58 -10.92
CA VAL A 61 5.05 -7.05 -11.82
C VAL A 61 3.96 -6.31 -11.04
N LYS A 62 3.54 -6.84 -9.89
CA LYS A 62 2.54 -6.18 -9.04
C LYS A 62 3.03 -4.83 -8.52
N ILE A 63 4.25 -4.78 -7.97
CA ILE A 63 4.85 -3.54 -7.46
C ILE A 63 4.99 -2.51 -8.59
N GLN A 64 5.46 -2.92 -9.77
CA GLN A 64 5.57 -2.02 -10.92
C GLN A 64 4.21 -1.45 -11.32
N ARG A 65 3.16 -2.28 -11.39
CA ARG A 65 1.80 -1.82 -11.70
C ARG A 65 1.28 -0.81 -10.67
N GLU A 66 1.51 -1.03 -9.38
CA GLU A 66 1.10 -0.09 -8.33
C GLU A 66 1.79 1.27 -8.50
N ARG A 67 3.10 1.28 -8.81
CA ARG A 67 3.86 2.50 -9.10
C ARG A 67 3.38 3.21 -10.36
N GLU A 68 3.03 2.47 -11.41
CA GLU A 68 2.48 3.05 -12.65
C GLU A 68 1.14 3.73 -12.42
N VAL A 69 0.26 3.14 -11.61
CA VAL A 69 -1.01 3.75 -11.23
C VAL A 69 -0.79 5.02 -10.42
N GLU A 70 0.16 5.00 -9.48
CA GLU A 70 0.53 6.17 -8.69
C GLU A 70 1.12 7.28 -9.58
N LEU A 71 2.05 6.96 -10.49
CA LEU A 71 2.62 7.90 -11.44
C LEU A 71 1.55 8.60 -12.28
N ARG A 72 0.62 7.84 -12.86
CA ARG A 72 -0.48 8.41 -13.66
C ARG A 72 -1.36 9.35 -12.85
N ARG A 73 -1.65 9.00 -11.61
CA ARG A 73 -2.43 9.85 -10.71
C ARG A 73 -1.69 11.15 -10.41
N ASP A 74 -0.39 11.07 -10.10
CA ASP A 74 0.42 12.22 -9.73
C ASP A 74 0.62 13.18 -10.92
N LEU A 75 0.86 12.65 -12.13
CA LEU A 75 0.87 13.43 -13.39
C LEU A 75 -0.47 14.13 -13.61
N TRP A 76 -1.57 13.42 -13.41
CA TRP A 76 -2.91 13.98 -13.56
C TRP A 76 -3.19 15.11 -12.57
N GLU A 77 -2.80 14.93 -11.30
CA GLU A 77 -2.94 15.96 -10.25
C GLU A 77 -2.14 17.23 -10.59
N MET A 78 -0.92 17.07 -11.08
CA MET A 78 -0.08 18.22 -11.48
C MET A 78 -0.62 18.92 -12.72
N ARG A 79 -1.02 18.18 -13.77
CA ARG A 79 -1.61 18.74 -14.98
C ARG A 79 -2.91 19.50 -14.68
N ASP A 80 -3.78 18.92 -13.86
CA ASP A 80 -5.00 19.59 -13.39
C ASP A 80 -4.71 20.88 -12.60
N ALA A 81 -3.64 20.90 -11.80
CA ALA A 81 -3.20 22.10 -11.08
C ALA A 81 -2.68 23.18 -12.04
N ILE A 82 -1.92 22.80 -13.08
CA ILE A 82 -1.45 23.68 -14.14
C ILE A 82 -2.63 24.29 -14.90
N ASP A 83 -3.60 23.46 -15.30
CA ASP A 83 -4.79 23.90 -16.02
C ASP A 83 -5.66 24.86 -15.20
N ARG A 84 -5.82 24.58 -13.89
CA ARG A 84 -6.54 25.51 -12.99
C ARG A 84 -5.83 26.85 -12.86
N TYR A 85 -4.51 26.84 -12.74
CA TYR A 85 -3.71 28.07 -12.71
C TYR A 85 -3.89 28.87 -14.01
N LYS A 86 -3.78 28.19 -15.16
CA LYS A 86 -3.98 28.79 -16.50
C LYS A 86 -5.38 29.41 -16.65
N ASN A 87 -6.42 28.67 -16.23
CA ASN A 87 -7.79 29.13 -16.27
C ASN A 87 -8.02 30.41 -15.43
N ASP A 88 -7.39 30.51 -14.26
CA ASP A 88 -7.48 31.71 -13.42
C ASP A 88 -6.67 32.89 -14.02
N ALA A 89 -5.51 32.61 -14.62
CA ALA A 89 -4.72 33.58 -15.34
C ALA A 89 -5.49 34.17 -16.53
N ASP A 90 -6.15 33.31 -17.34
CA ASP A 90 -6.94 33.75 -18.52
C ASP A 90 -8.16 34.57 -18.13
N ARG A 91 -8.73 34.36 -16.95
CA ARG A 91 -9.81 35.17 -16.39
C ARG A 91 -9.33 36.51 -15.79
N GLY A 92 -8.01 36.74 -15.80
CA GLY A 92 -7.44 37.95 -15.20
C GLY A 92 -7.51 37.99 -13.68
N ALA A 93 -7.59 36.84 -13.02
CA ALA A 93 -7.73 36.73 -11.57
C ALA A 93 -6.48 37.27 -10.82
N PHE A 94 -5.33 37.27 -11.48
CA PHE A 94 -4.06 37.82 -10.99
C PHE A 94 -3.17 38.28 -12.14
N GLN A 95 -2.10 39.00 -11.82
CA GLN A 95 -1.13 39.48 -12.84
C GLN A 95 -0.23 38.31 -13.26
N VAL A 96 -0.19 38.05 -14.54
CA VAL A 96 0.64 37.01 -15.17
C VAL A 96 2.03 37.61 -15.48
N LYS A 97 3.07 36.80 -15.23
CA LYS A 97 4.44 37.20 -15.63
C LYS A 97 4.53 37.23 -17.16
N ALA A 98 5.13 38.27 -17.70
CA ALA A 98 5.32 38.39 -19.15
C ALA A 98 6.13 37.21 -19.71
N GLY A 99 5.68 36.67 -20.85
CA GLY A 99 6.34 35.52 -21.52
C GLY A 99 5.98 34.13 -20.99
N THR A 100 5.03 34.03 -20.03
CA THR A 100 4.59 32.71 -19.54
C THR A 100 3.31 32.20 -20.21
N ASP A 101 2.69 32.99 -21.07
CA ASP A 101 1.43 32.67 -21.77
C ASP A 101 0.29 32.28 -20.81
N GLY A 102 0.34 32.74 -19.55
CA GLY A 102 -0.64 32.40 -18.52
C GLY A 102 -0.38 31.10 -17.80
N TYR A 103 0.65 30.35 -18.15
CA TYR A 103 1.07 29.13 -17.43
C TYR A 103 1.98 29.48 -16.23
N PRO A 104 2.09 28.59 -15.23
CA PRO A 104 2.98 28.85 -14.10
C PRO A 104 4.45 28.89 -14.53
N PRO A 105 5.27 29.80 -13.96
CA PRO A 105 6.69 29.88 -14.28
C PRO A 105 7.50 28.68 -13.78
N ASP A 106 7.03 28.03 -12.74
CA ASP A 106 7.61 26.84 -12.11
C ASP A 106 6.56 26.07 -11.32
N LEU A 107 6.84 24.81 -10.95
CA LEU A 107 5.95 23.98 -10.13
C LEU A 107 5.82 24.52 -8.69
N ASP A 108 6.84 25.16 -8.18
CA ASP A 108 6.82 25.78 -6.86
C ASP A 108 5.75 26.85 -6.72
N THR A 109 5.48 27.60 -7.80
CA THR A 109 4.41 28.61 -7.83
C THR A 109 3.04 28.01 -7.55
N LEU A 110 2.76 26.79 -8.01
CA LEU A 110 1.51 26.07 -7.73
C LEU A 110 1.37 25.73 -6.25
N VAL A 111 2.48 25.40 -5.59
CA VAL A 111 2.52 25.07 -4.14
C VAL A 111 2.51 26.32 -3.28
N LYS A 112 3.33 27.31 -3.62
CA LYS A 112 3.39 28.59 -2.90
C LYS A 112 2.09 29.38 -3.03
N GLY A 113 1.42 29.24 -4.19
CA GLY A 113 0.19 29.92 -4.54
C GLY A 113 0.39 31.39 -4.95
N VAL A 114 -0.62 31.93 -5.60
CA VAL A 114 -0.68 33.34 -6.07
C VAL A 114 -1.77 34.11 -5.32
N ASP A 115 -1.67 35.43 -5.32
CA ASP A 115 -2.67 36.30 -4.73
C ASP A 115 -3.79 36.55 -5.74
N VAL A 116 -4.99 36.16 -5.40
CA VAL A 116 -6.21 36.31 -6.18
C VAL A 116 -7.17 37.20 -5.38
N GLY A 117 -7.24 38.48 -5.75
CA GLY A 117 -8.15 39.42 -5.08
C GLY A 117 -7.91 39.57 -3.57
N GLY A 118 -6.65 39.56 -3.11
CA GLY A 118 -6.27 39.66 -1.70
C GLY A 118 -6.34 38.34 -0.92
N LYS A 119 -6.61 37.22 -1.61
CA LYS A 119 -6.62 35.90 -1.02
C LYS A 119 -5.59 34.99 -1.72
N LYS A 120 -4.73 34.35 -0.93
CA LYS A 120 -3.73 33.40 -1.46
C LYS A 120 -4.38 32.09 -1.87
N VAL A 121 -4.34 31.78 -3.18
CA VAL A 121 -4.85 30.54 -3.77
C VAL A 121 -3.67 29.63 -4.09
N ARG A 122 -3.74 28.37 -3.63
CA ARG A 122 -2.77 27.31 -3.92
C ARG A 122 -3.44 26.28 -4.82
N TYR A 123 -2.76 25.88 -5.88
CA TYR A 123 -3.26 24.92 -6.85
C TYR A 123 -2.79 23.50 -6.57
N LEU A 124 -1.63 23.36 -5.89
CA LEU A 124 -1.05 22.10 -5.47
C LEU A 124 -0.69 22.16 -3.98
N ARG A 125 -0.88 21.09 -3.25
CA ARG A 125 -0.50 21.04 -1.83
C ARG A 125 1.00 20.87 -1.63
N ARG A 126 1.60 20.01 -2.46
CA ARG A 126 3.04 19.71 -2.51
C ARG A 126 3.35 19.13 -3.89
N ILE A 127 4.57 19.23 -4.35
CA ILE A 127 5.04 18.48 -5.51
C ILE A 127 5.11 17.00 -5.09
N PRO A 128 4.43 16.08 -5.80
CA PRO A 128 4.50 14.66 -5.48
C PRO A 128 5.90 14.12 -5.77
N VAL A 129 6.24 13.00 -5.13
CA VAL A 129 7.48 12.27 -5.40
C VAL A 129 7.20 11.29 -6.54
N ASP A 130 8.02 11.34 -7.60
CA ASP A 130 7.91 10.40 -8.71
C ASP A 130 8.19 8.97 -8.23
N PRO A 131 7.21 8.04 -8.30
CA PRO A 131 7.37 6.67 -7.82
C PRO A 131 8.37 5.84 -8.63
N MET A 132 8.78 6.32 -9.84
CA MET A 132 9.75 5.63 -10.69
C MET A 132 11.18 6.01 -10.37
N THR A 133 11.44 7.30 -10.09
CA THR A 133 12.77 7.82 -9.75
C THR A 133 13.02 7.89 -8.25
N GLY A 134 11.95 7.96 -7.43
CA GLY A 134 12.02 8.17 -5.98
C GLY A 134 12.40 9.60 -5.59
N LYS A 135 12.31 10.56 -6.51
CA LYS A 135 12.66 11.97 -6.32
C LYS A 135 11.45 12.87 -6.61
N ASP A 136 11.48 14.08 -6.11
CA ASP A 136 10.51 15.14 -6.40
C ASP A 136 10.91 15.99 -7.62
N GLU A 137 11.83 15.49 -8.42
CA GLU A 137 12.31 16.11 -9.65
C GLU A 137 11.54 15.60 -10.86
N TRP A 138 10.72 16.46 -11.46
CA TRP A 138 9.95 16.17 -12.67
C TRP A 138 10.61 16.77 -13.92
N GLY A 139 10.42 16.13 -15.06
CA GLY A 139 10.63 16.75 -16.35
C GLY A 139 9.53 17.78 -16.58
N MET A 140 9.87 18.90 -17.22
CA MET A 140 8.93 19.97 -17.54
C MET A 140 9.06 20.32 -19.02
N ARG A 141 7.95 20.75 -19.63
CA ARG A 141 7.92 21.30 -20.99
C ARG A 141 7.20 22.62 -20.96
N SER A 142 7.69 23.57 -21.71
CA SER A 142 7.01 24.82 -21.95
C SER A 142 6.20 24.79 -23.25
N THR A 143 5.32 25.77 -23.47
CA THR A 143 4.51 25.85 -24.71
C THR A 143 5.37 26.05 -25.95
N GLN A 144 6.60 26.51 -25.80
CA GLN A 144 7.54 26.77 -26.88
C GLN A 144 8.50 25.61 -27.16
N ASP A 145 8.54 24.62 -26.29
CA ASP A 145 9.40 23.44 -26.46
C ASP A 145 8.78 22.46 -27.44
N ASP A 146 9.62 21.69 -28.13
CA ASP A 146 9.13 20.57 -28.95
C ASP A 146 8.45 19.53 -28.07
N PRO A 147 7.37 18.86 -28.55
CA PRO A 147 6.62 17.87 -27.79
C PRO A 147 7.48 16.72 -27.26
N ASP A 148 8.54 16.36 -27.97
CA ASP A 148 9.47 15.28 -27.63
C ASP A 148 10.76 15.77 -26.95
N SER A 149 10.81 17.07 -26.55
CA SER A 149 12.01 17.63 -25.93
C SER A 149 12.19 17.12 -24.51
N ASP A 150 13.41 16.67 -24.19
CA ASP A 150 13.85 16.32 -22.84
C ASP A 150 14.39 17.53 -22.06
N SER A 151 14.56 18.70 -22.74
CA SER A 151 15.08 19.92 -22.15
C SER A 151 13.98 20.95 -22.00
N TRP A 152 13.87 21.52 -20.80
CA TRP A 152 12.91 22.57 -20.50
C TRP A 152 13.49 23.95 -20.89
N GLY A 153 12.71 24.70 -21.67
CA GLY A 153 13.08 26.06 -22.10
C GLY A 153 13.02 27.14 -21.01
N GLY A 154 12.44 26.81 -19.84
CA GLY A 154 12.45 27.70 -18.65
C GLY A 154 11.46 28.88 -18.69
N GLN A 155 10.62 29.00 -19.72
CA GLN A 155 9.67 30.11 -19.85
C GLN A 155 8.43 29.92 -18.99
N ASN A 156 7.87 28.73 -19.03
CA ASN A 156 6.67 28.33 -18.30
C ASN A 156 6.62 26.81 -18.14
N VAL A 157 5.67 26.30 -17.34
CA VAL A 157 5.40 24.87 -17.21
C VAL A 157 4.03 24.62 -17.83
N PHE A 158 4.06 24.08 -19.05
CA PHE A 158 2.88 23.65 -19.78
C PHE A 158 2.53 22.19 -19.50
N ASP A 159 3.54 21.31 -19.48
CA ASP A 159 3.39 19.89 -19.19
C ASP A 159 4.51 19.36 -18.29
N VAL A 160 4.23 18.23 -17.65
CA VAL A 160 5.15 17.53 -16.76
C VAL A 160 5.21 16.05 -17.12
N PHE A 161 6.40 15.44 -16.96
CA PHE A 161 6.65 14.03 -17.22
C PHE A 161 7.66 13.44 -16.24
N SER A 162 7.69 12.10 -16.13
CA SER A 162 8.71 11.41 -15.34
C SER A 162 10.07 11.47 -16.03
N LYS A 163 11.15 11.70 -15.27
CA LYS A 163 12.53 11.59 -15.78
C LYS A 163 13.05 10.15 -15.86
N SER A 164 12.20 9.15 -15.59
CA SER A 164 12.57 7.75 -15.66
C SER A 164 12.57 7.27 -17.12
N GLN A 165 13.72 6.79 -17.58
CA GLN A 165 13.86 6.16 -18.92
C GLN A 165 13.51 4.66 -18.92
N SER A 166 12.94 4.15 -17.83
CA SER A 166 12.52 2.75 -17.74
C SER A 166 11.25 2.51 -18.55
N THR A 167 11.06 1.24 -18.95
CA THR A 167 9.91 0.81 -19.74
C THR A 167 8.77 0.35 -18.83
N ALA A 168 7.58 0.81 -19.15
CA ALA A 168 6.34 0.43 -18.50
C ALA A 168 5.90 -0.99 -18.88
N LEU A 169 4.91 -1.53 -18.16
CA LEU A 169 4.35 -2.86 -18.43
C LEU A 169 3.65 -2.95 -19.79
N ASP A 170 3.22 -1.82 -20.37
CA ASP A 170 2.62 -1.73 -21.70
C ASP A 170 3.66 -1.52 -22.83
N GLY A 171 4.95 -1.40 -22.49
CA GLY A 171 6.05 -1.24 -23.42
C GLY A 171 6.39 0.22 -23.75
N THR A 172 5.66 1.20 -23.24
CA THR A 172 5.98 2.64 -23.39
C THR A 172 7.08 3.07 -22.42
N GLN A 173 7.74 4.18 -22.67
CA GLN A 173 8.70 4.78 -21.74
C GLN A 173 7.99 5.76 -20.80
N TYR A 174 8.41 5.85 -19.53
CA TYR A 174 7.76 6.74 -18.56
C TYR A 174 7.97 8.23 -18.84
N ASP A 175 9.04 8.60 -19.55
CA ASP A 175 9.32 9.96 -19.99
C ASP A 175 8.37 10.47 -21.09
N GLN A 176 7.57 9.56 -21.64
CA GLN A 176 6.54 9.86 -22.66
C GLN A 176 5.11 9.92 -22.08
N TRP A 177 4.96 9.75 -20.80
CA TRP A 177 3.64 9.72 -20.13
C TRP A 177 3.09 11.09 -19.78
#